data_cdf081e311fa67d545c3e387ca6cfba3
#
_entry.id   cdf081e311fa67d545c3e387ca6cfba3
#
_cell.length_a   1.000
_cell.length_b   1.000
_cell.length_c   1.000
_cell.angle_alpha   90.00
_cell.angle_beta   90.00
_cell.angle_gamma   90.00
#
_symmetry.space_group_name_H-M   'P 1'
#
loop_
_entity.id
_entity.type
_entity.pdbx_description
1 polymer ?
#
loop_
_entity_poly.entity_id
_entity_poly.type
_entity_poly.pdbx_seq_one_letter_code
_entity_poly.pdbx_strand_id
1 'polypeptide(L)'
;MAAASRADPELVGPPRRARGGIAELHLGAAALTPDVQVDFAHRQRFYYDGHVIPAIVLAAGKSSRMGRPKGTLPIGEGDTFVTRIVRTLAAAAIEDVVIVVGHDADAIVDAFSRTDLSARFVENPDYEQGQLSSLLAGLRVVDRPGVVATLVTLVDVPLVSVSTVRAVVERYLATHAPIVRPVRGDHHGHPVLIDRSLFELLRHADPQRGAKAVVRAHATPAGDIQVDDDGAFADIDTPVEYERLRPSE
;
A
#
# COMPACT_ATOMS: atom_id res chain seq x y z
N MET A 1 64.86 -39.53 -6.71
CA MET A 1 64.63 -38.09 -6.65
C MET A 1 63.48 -37.75 -7.59
N ALA A 2 62.28 -37.57 -7.06
CA ALA A 2 61.16 -37.02 -7.83
C ALA A 2 60.27 -36.28 -6.83
N ALA A 3 60.13 -35.00 -7.01
CA ALA A 3 59.39 -34.08 -6.17
C ALA A 3 57.88 -34.23 -6.45
N ALA A 4 57.08 -34.49 -5.43
CA ALA A 4 55.64 -34.46 -5.50
C ALA A 4 55.12 -33.03 -5.35
N SER A 5 54.41 -32.57 -6.40
CA SER A 5 53.68 -31.30 -6.43
C SER A 5 52.40 -31.49 -5.62
N ARG A 6 52.21 -30.63 -4.61
CA ARG A 6 50.95 -30.50 -3.86
C ARG A 6 50.00 -29.59 -4.62
N ALA A 7 48.81 -30.14 -4.96
CA ALA A 7 47.71 -29.35 -5.45
C ALA A 7 46.97 -28.70 -4.26
N ASP A 8 46.73 -27.40 -4.35
CA ASP A 8 45.93 -26.64 -3.40
C ASP A 8 44.43 -26.99 -3.55
N PRO A 9 43.67 -27.12 -2.46
CA PRO A 9 42.23 -27.29 -2.55
C PRO A 9 41.54 -25.96 -2.84
N GLU A 10 40.77 -25.93 -3.93
CA GLU A 10 39.87 -24.83 -4.27
C GLU A 10 38.89 -24.56 -3.14
N LEU A 11 38.89 -23.32 -2.65
CA LEU A 11 37.91 -22.75 -1.75
C LEU A 11 36.56 -22.62 -2.46
N VAL A 12 35.65 -23.57 -2.21
CA VAL A 12 34.24 -23.45 -2.60
C VAL A 12 33.60 -22.42 -1.69
N GLY A 13 33.36 -21.22 -2.22
CA GLY A 13 32.61 -20.18 -1.53
C GLY A 13 31.16 -20.57 -1.33
N PRO A 14 30.47 -20.05 -0.29
CA PRO A 14 29.09 -20.37 -0.01
C PRO A 14 28.15 -19.87 -1.14
N PRO A 15 26.98 -20.53 -1.34
CA PRO A 15 26.07 -20.16 -2.38
C PRO A 15 25.56 -18.75 -2.16
N ARG A 16 25.64 -17.93 -3.20
CA ARG A 16 25.09 -16.57 -3.22
C ARG A 16 23.57 -16.64 -2.99
N ARG A 17 23.10 -16.16 -1.85
CA ARG A 17 21.68 -15.88 -1.63
C ARG A 17 21.23 -14.89 -2.71
N ALA A 18 20.22 -15.25 -3.47
CA ALA A 18 19.55 -14.36 -4.40
C ALA A 18 19.06 -13.14 -3.62
N ARG A 19 19.56 -11.97 -3.99
CA ARG A 19 19.03 -10.68 -3.51
C ARG A 19 17.66 -10.54 -4.11
N GLY A 20 16.63 -10.40 -3.27
CA GLY A 20 15.27 -10.06 -3.68
C GLY A 20 15.32 -8.80 -4.56
N GLY A 21 15.05 -8.99 -5.86
CA GLY A 21 15.06 -7.92 -6.83
C GLY A 21 13.82 -7.07 -6.69
N ILE A 22 13.99 -5.76 -6.64
CA ILE A 22 12.93 -4.79 -6.86
C ILE A 22 12.61 -4.86 -8.35
N ALA A 23 11.50 -5.51 -8.73
CA ALA A 23 11.04 -5.52 -10.12
C ALA A 23 10.27 -4.20 -10.37
N GLU A 24 10.94 -3.22 -10.98
CA GLU A 24 10.27 -2.07 -11.58
C GLU A 24 9.65 -2.49 -12.93
N LEU A 25 8.37 -2.81 -12.92
CA LEU A 25 7.58 -2.95 -14.14
C LEU A 25 7.09 -1.56 -14.58
N HIS A 26 7.89 -0.87 -15.39
CA HIS A 26 7.44 0.30 -16.14
C HIS A 26 6.66 -0.18 -17.37
N LEU A 27 5.34 -0.22 -17.27
CA LEU A 27 4.47 -0.35 -18.44
C LEU A 27 4.18 1.04 -18.99
N GLY A 28 4.53 1.23 -20.27
CA GLY A 28 4.51 2.50 -20.95
C GLY A 28 3.15 3.20 -20.98
N ALA A 29 3.21 4.54 -20.96
CA ALA A 29 2.09 5.44 -21.13
C ALA A 29 1.39 5.21 -22.49
N ALA A 30 0.21 4.58 -22.47
CA ALA A 30 -0.71 4.60 -23.59
C ALA A 30 -1.51 5.91 -23.54
N ALA A 31 -1.64 6.56 -24.71
CA ALA A 31 -2.28 7.86 -24.89
C ALA A 31 -3.73 7.85 -24.36
N LEU A 32 -4.01 8.74 -23.41
CA LEU A 32 -5.34 8.99 -22.86
C LEU A 32 -6.24 9.64 -23.93
N THR A 33 -7.44 9.13 -24.10
CA THR A 33 -8.50 9.72 -24.90
C THR A 33 -8.98 11.06 -24.33
N PRO A 34 -9.48 12.03 -25.15
CA PRO A 34 -9.60 13.45 -24.77
C PRO A 34 -10.74 13.83 -23.83
N ASP A 35 -11.47 12.90 -23.22
CA ASP A 35 -12.68 13.21 -22.43
C ASP A 35 -12.56 13.12 -20.90
N VAL A 36 -11.37 12.97 -20.36
CA VAL A 36 -11.13 13.16 -18.93
C VAL A 36 -10.35 14.45 -18.75
N GLN A 37 -11.06 15.58 -18.68
CA GLN A 37 -10.50 16.81 -18.09
C GLN A 37 -10.23 16.54 -16.61
N VAL A 38 -9.15 15.82 -16.32
CA VAL A 38 -8.58 15.78 -14.97
C VAL A 38 -8.02 17.17 -14.73
N ASP A 39 -8.66 17.88 -13.82
CA ASP A 39 -8.29 19.24 -13.46
C ASP A 39 -6.78 19.31 -13.14
N PHE A 40 -6.00 19.88 -14.06
CA PHE A 40 -4.55 20.03 -13.93
C PHE A 40 -4.17 20.84 -12.68
N ALA A 41 -5.07 21.70 -12.19
CA ALA A 41 -4.90 22.45 -10.94
C ALA A 41 -4.87 21.54 -9.70
N HIS A 42 -5.54 20.37 -9.74
CA HIS A 42 -5.52 19.37 -8.68
C HIS A 42 -4.21 18.57 -8.68
N ARG A 43 -3.66 18.23 -9.84
CA ARG A 43 -2.36 17.52 -9.93
C ARG A 43 -1.20 18.35 -9.33
N GLN A 44 -1.22 19.69 -9.46
CA GLN A 44 -0.21 20.55 -8.86
C GLN A 44 -0.31 20.65 -7.32
N ARG A 45 -1.48 20.37 -6.73
CA ARG A 45 -1.71 20.54 -5.30
C ARG A 45 -0.98 19.52 -4.41
N PHE A 46 -0.74 18.30 -4.91
CA PHE A 46 -0.05 17.25 -4.15
C PHE A 46 1.46 17.21 -4.38
N TYR A 47 1.97 18.03 -5.32
CA TYR A 47 3.39 18.28 -5.56
C TYR A 47 3.81 19.68 -5.09
N TYR A 48 3.19 20.21 -4.03
CA TYR A 48 3.57 21.52 -3.51
C TYR A 48 4.98 21.45 -2.90
N ASP A 49 5.89 22.33 -3.35
CA ASP A 49 7.27 22.51 -2.88
C ASP A 49 8.18 21.27 -3.04
N GLY A 50 7.93 20.38 -4.01
CA GLY A 50 8.73 19.19 -4.22
C GLY A 50 8.50 18.07 -3.21
N HIS A 51 7.42 18.12 -2.43
CA HIS A 51 7.03 17.10 -1.47
C HIS A 51 6.17 16.00 -2.12
N VAL A 52 6.43 14.75 -1.74
CA VAL A 52 5.73 13.56 -2.26
C VAL A 52 5.02 12.86 -1.11
N ILE A 53 3.77 12.43 -1.35
CA ILE A 53 2.99 11.58 -0.44
C ILE A 53 2.65 10.29 -1.17
N PRO A 54 3.51 9.25 -1.10
CA PRO A 54 3.22 7.95 -1.68
C PRO A 54 2.13 7.21 -0.90
N ALA A 55 1.53 6.20 -1.54
CA ALA A 55 0.63 5.27 -0.87
C ALA A 55 1.25 3.87 -0.74
N ILE A 56 0.98 3.20 0.38
CA ILE A 56 1.28 1.80 0.63
C ILE A 56 -0.05 1.04 0.73
N VAL A 57 -0.24 0.06 -0.14
CA VAL A 57 -1.37 -0.88 -0.11
C VAL A 57 -0.89 -2.19 0.47
N LEU A 58 -1.42 -2.59 1.63
CA LEU A 58 -1.04 -3.84 2.30
C LEU A 58 -1.89 -4.99 1.77
N ALA A 59 -1.30 -5.87 0.96
CA ALA A 59 -1.95 -6.99 0.29
C ALA A 59 -1.25 -8.35 0.55
N ALA A 60 -0.40 -8.43 1.58
CA ALA A 60 0.45 -9.60 1.85
C ALA A 60 -0.23 -10.72 2.66
N GLY A 61 -1.45 -10.50 3.16
CA GLY A 61 -2.16 -11.43 4.05
C GLY A 61 -2.65 -12.70 3.35
N LYS A 62 -2.73 -13.81 4.12
CA LYS A 62 -3.16 -15.14 3.63
C LYS A 62 -4.60 -15.22 3.13
N SER A 63 -5.46 -14.29 3.48
CA SER A 63 -6.89 -14.29 3.11
C SER A 63 -7.61 -15.62 3.42
N SER A 64 -7.20 -16.32 4.50
CA SER A 64 -7.58 -17.71 4.79
C SER A 64 -9.09 -17.96 4.85
N ARG A 65 -9.87 -16.96 5.29
CA ARG A 65 -11.34 -17.02 5.32
C ARG A 65 -11.98 -16.91 3.94
N MET A 66 -11.28 -16.32 2.97
CA MET A 66 -11.77 -16.12 1.60
C MET A 66 -11.43 -17.24 0.65
N GLY A 67 -10.47 -18.13 1.03
CA GLY A 67 -10.00 -19.26 0.19
C GLY A 67 -9.20 -18.85 -1.06
N ARG A 68 -8.98 -17.55 -1.27
CA ARG A 68 -8.17 -16.97 -2.34
C ARG A 68 -7.68 -15.58 -1.96
N PRO A 69 -6.60 -15.06 -2.59
CA PRO A 69 -6.07 -13.74 -2.27
C PRO A 69 -7.12 -12.65 -2.43
N LYS A 70 -7.36 -11.84 -1.39
CA LYS A 70 -8.34 -10.74 -1.44
C LYS A 70 -8.05 -9.77 -2.59
N GLY A 71 -6.77 -9.48 -2.84
CA GLY A 71 -6.37 -8.56 -3.90
C GLY A 71 -6.89 -8.94 -5.30
N THR A 72 -7.18 -10.23 -5.54
CA THR A 72 -7.68 -10.74 -6.83
C THR A 72 -9.21 -10.86 -6.88
N LEU A 73 -9.92 -10.54 -5.79
CA LEU A 73 -11.39 -10.63 -5.76
C LEU A 73 -12.00 -9.60 -6.72
N PRO A 74 -12.86 -10.01 -7.66
CA PRO A 74 -13.55 -9.09 -8.54
C PRO A 74 -14.46 -8.13 -7.78
N ILE A 75 -14.52 -6.87 -8.26
CA ILE A 75 -15.41 -5.84 -7.71
C ILE A 75 -15.88 -4.90 -8.83
N GLY A 76 -17.18 -4.73 -8.96
CA GLY A 76 -17.76 -3.95 -10.05
C GLY A 76 -17.37 -4.50 -11.44
N GLU A 77 -17.36 -3.64 -12.44
CA GLU A 77 -17.04 -4.00 -13.82
C GLU A 77 -15.52 -3.93 -14.07
N GLY A 78 -14.87 -5.08 -14.15
CA GLY A 78 -13.48 -5.21 -14.62
C GLY A 78 -12.38 -4.93 -13.60
N ASP A 79 -12.70 -4.50 -12.38
CA ASP A 79 -11.72 -4.31 -11.32
C ASP A 79 -11.60 -5.53 -10.41
N THR A 80 -10.44 -5.66 -9.77
CA THR A 80 -10.23 -6.44 -8.55
C THR A 80 -10.08 -5.51 -7.35
N PHE A 81 -10.03 -6.02 -6.14
CA PHE A 81 -9.84 -5.18 -4.95
C PHE A 81 -8.58 -4.33 -5.06
N VAL A 82 -7.44 -4.92 -5.45
CA VAL A 82 -6.19 -4.18 -5.58
C VAL A 82 -6.25 -3.14 -6.69
N THR A 83 -6.84 -3.44 -7.85
CA THR A 83 -6.94 -2.49 -8.96
C THR A 83 -7.91 -1.36 -8.66
N ARG A 84 -9.02 -1.64 -7.97
CA ARG A 84 -9.97 -0.63 -7.51
C ARG A 84 -9.31 0.38 -6.56
N ILE A 85 -8.52 -0.10 -5.60
CA ILE A 85 -7.80 0.77 -4.66
C ILE A 85 -6.81 1.66 -5.43
N VAL A 86 -5.99 1.08 -6.32
CA VAL A 86 -5.00 1.86 -7.09
C VAL A 86 -5.68 2.88 -8.00
N ARG A 87 -6.80 2.52 -8.63
CA ARG A 87 -7.60 3.45 -9.45
C ARG A 87 -8.16 4.60 -8.61
N THR A 88 -8.64 4.33 -7.39
CA THR A 88 -9.12 5.34 -6.45
C THR A 88 -8.00 6.29 -6.03
N LEU A 89 -6.82 5.75 -5.72
CA LEU A 89 -5.63 6.54 -5.38
C LEU A 89 -5.19 7.42 -6.55
N ALA A 90 -5.09 6.87 -7.76
CA ALA A 90 -4.75 7.61 -8.97
C ALA A 90 -5.76 8.73 -9.26
N ALA A 91 -7.07 8.47 -9.12
CA ALA A 91 -8.12 9.48 -9.25
C ALA A 91 -8.05 10.57 -8.17
N ALA A 92 -7.46 10.28 -7.01
CA ALA A 92 -7.14 11.24 -5.97
C ALA A 92 -5.78 11.95 -6.18
N ALA A 93 -5.13 11.74 -7.35
CA ALA A 93 -3.81 12.25 -7.71
C ALA A 93 -2.64 11.68 -6.87
N ILE A 94 -2.79 10.49 -6.31
CA ILE A 94 -1.72 9.72 -5.66
C ILE A 94 -1.19 8.72 -6.69
N GLU A 95 -0.11 9.08 -7.40
CA GLU A 95 0.44 8.29 -8.51
C GLU A 95 1.56 7.34 -8.04
N ASP A 96 2.24 7.66 -6.93
CA ASP A 96 3.28 6.83 -6.36
C ASP A 96 2.69 5.81 -5.39
N VAL A 97 2.36 4.64 -5.92
CA VAL A 97 1.72 3.56 -5.17
C VAL A 97 2.67 2.37 -5.04
N VAL A 98 2.83 1.86 -3.83
CA VAL A 98 3.56 0.64 -3.50
C VAL A 98 2.57 -0.40 -2.97
N ILE A 99 2.47 -1.54 -3.65
CA ILE A 99 1.66 -2.67 -3.24
C ILE A 99 2.59 -3.68 -2.57
N VAL A 100 2.35 -3.93 -1.28
CA VAL A 100 3.10 -4.95 -0.54
C VAL A 100 2.36 -6.27 -0.64
N VAL A 101 3.00 -7.23 -1.26
CA VAL A 101 2.51 -8.60 -1.47
C VAL A 101 3.27 -9.60 -0.59
N GLY A 102 2.75 -10.80 -0.41
CA GLY A 102 3.36 -11.86 0.39
C GLY A 102 2.77 -13.21 -0.03
N HIS A 103 1.73 -13.67 0.66
CA HIS A 103 1.05 -14.90 0.27
C HIS A 103 0.40 -14.74 -1.12
N ASP A 104 0.63 -15.70 -2.01
CA ASP A 104 0.12 -15.68 -3.39
C ASP A 104 0.45 -14.39 -4.17
N ALA A 105 1.67 -13.86 -3.99
CA ALA A 105 2.13 -12.62 -4.63
C ALA A 105 1.91 -12.64 -6.15
N ASP A 106 2.27 -13.73 -6.83
CA ASP A 106 2.14 -13.88 -8.29
C ASP A 106 0.71 -13.67 -8.77
N ALA A 107 -0.28 -14.20 -8.05
CA ALA A 107 -1.68 -14.05 -8.43
C ALA A 107 -2.15 -12.58 -8.40
N ILE A 108 -1.66 -11.79 -7.45
CA ILE A 108 -1.97 -10.35 -7.35
C ILE A 108 -1.26 -9.58 -8.46
N VAL A 109 0.02 -9.87 -8.70
CA VAL A 109 0.82 -9.25 -9.76
C VAL A 109 0.21 -9.55 -11.14
N ASP A 110 -0.16 -10.81 -11.41
CA ASP A 110 -0.79 -11.23 -12.67
C ASP A 110 -2.14 -10.54 -12.90
N ALA A 111 -2.97 -10.43 -11.86
CA ALA A 111 -4.24 -9.73 -11.97
C ALA A 111 -4.05 -8.24 -12.27
N PHE A 112 -3.05 -7.61 -11.66
CA PHE A 112 -2.74 -6.20 -11.86
C PHE A 112 -2.12 -5.93 -13.24
N SER A 113 -1.27 -6.81 -13.75
CA SER A 113 -0.56 -6.67 -15.03
C SER A 113 -1.50 -6.60 -16.25
N ARG A 114 -2.77 -7.00 -16.09
CA ARG A 114 -3.80 -6.94 -17.13
C ARG A 114 -4.49 -5.59 -17.23
N THR A 115 -4.07 -4.62 -16.44
CA THR A 115 -4.64 -3.27 -16.39
C THR A 115 -3.66 -2.24 -16.92
N ASP A 116 -4.13 -1.03 -17.17
CA ASP A 116 -3.35 0.17 -17.54
C ASP A 116 -2.82 0.94 -16.33
N LEU A 117 -3.03 0.41 -15.12
CA LEU A 117 -2.62 1.06 -13.87
C LEU A 117 -1.12 0.89 -13.63
N SER A 118 -0.53 1.84 -12.90
CA SER A 118 0.88 1.80 -12.50
C SER A 118 1.01 1.68 -10.99
N ALA A 119 1.84 0.76 -10.53
CA ALA A 119 2.24 0.61 -9.13
C ALA A 119 3.58 -0.14 -9.05
N ARG A 120 4.28 0.02 -7.93
CA ARG A 120 5.47 -0.76 -7.59
C ARG A 120 5.07 -1.90 -6.66
N PHE A 121 5.62 -3.09 -6.90
CA PHE A 121 5.40 -4.25 -6.03
C PHE A 121 6.59 -4.50 -5.12
N VAL A 122 6.32 -4.82 -3.87
CA VAL A 122 7.32 -5.21 -2.87
C VAL A 122 6.86 -6.49 -2.21
N GLU A 123 7.67 -7.53 -2.32
CA GLU A 123 7.41 -8.77 -1.63
C GLU A 123 7.86 -8.68 -0.16
N ASN A 124 6.99 -9.09 0.75
CA ASN A 124 7.31 -9.29 2.15
C ASN A 124 7.37 -10.80 2.45
N PRO A 125 8.55 -11.43 2.50
CA PRO A 125 8.67 -12.84 2.84
C PRO A 125 8.27 -13.14 4.28
N ASP A 126 8.31 -12.13 5.15
CA ASP A 126 7.99 -12.24 6.57
C ASP A 126 6.51 -11.88 6.88
N TYR A 127 5.61 -11.99 5.90
CA TYR A 127 4.20 -11.59 6.08
C TYR A 127 3.48 -12.31 7.22
N GLU A 128 3.94 -13.50 7.60
CA GLU A 128 3.40 -14.26 8.74
C GLU A 128 3.67 -13.60 10.10
N GLN A 129 4.66 -12.71 10.18
CA GLN A 129 4.94 -11.92 11.40
C GLN A 129 3.89 -10.82 11.65
N GLY A 130 2.89 -10.69 10.76
CA GLY A 130 1.78 -9.77 10.93
C GLY A 130 1.90 -8.49 10.08
N GLN A 131 0.88 -7.65 10.20
CA GLN A 131 0.70 -6.46 9.35
C GLN A 131 1.86 -5.44 9.46
N LEU A 132 2.51 -5.34 10.63
CA LEU A 132 3.64 -4.45 10.84
C LEU A 132 4.81 -4.81 9.91
N SER A 133 5.13 -6.09 9.73
CA SER A 133 6.21 -6.51 8.82
C SER A 133 5.96 -6.05 7.39
N SER A 134 4.71 -6.12 6.93
CA SER A 134 4.30 -5.65 5.60
C SER A 134 4.37 -4.12 5.49
N LEU A 135 3.94 -3.38 6.51
CA LEU A 135 4.10 -1.93 6.53
C LEU A 135 5.58 -1.53 6.46
N LEU A 136 6.45 -2.20 7.22
CA LEU A 136 7.90 -1.94 7.19
C LEU A 136 8.52 -2.27 5.84
N ALA A 137 8.06 -3.31 5.15
CA ALA A 137 8.49 -3.61 3.78
C ALA A 137 8.14 -2.45 2.82
N GLY A 138 6.92 -1.91 2.90
CA GLY A 138 6.50 -0.73 2.14
C GLY A 138 7.30 0.52 2.50
N LEU A 139 7.49 0.80 3.79
CA LEU A 139 8.24 1.97 4.27
C LEU A 139 9.69 1.99 3.77
N ARG A 140 10.35 0.83 3.63
CA ARG A 140 11.71 0.74 3.06
C ARG A 140 11.80 1.29 1.63
N VAL A 141 10.72 1.24 0.89
CA VAL A 141 10.67 1.69 -0.52
C VAL A 141 10.21 3.14 -0.62
N VAL A 142 9.26 3.56 0.21
CA VAL A 142 8.71 4.93 0.12
C VAL A 142 9.53 5.96 0.89
N ASP A 143 10.32 5.57 1.92
CA ASP A 143 11.14 6.50 2.70
C ASP A 143 12.39 6.92 1.92
N ARG A 144 12.25 8.00 1.17
CA ARG A 144 13.29 8.61 0.34
C ARG A 144 13.23 10.13 0.41
N PRO A 145 14.27 10.86 -0.04
CA PRO A 145 14.24 12.31 -0.10
C PRO A 145 12.99 12.85 -0.80
N GLY A 146 12.41 13.92 -0.26
CA GLY A 146 11.19 14.53 -0.77
C GLY A 146 9.88 13.96 -0.22
N VAL A 147 9.88 12.75 0.39
CA VAL A 147 8.70 12.19 1.05
C VAL A 147 8.51 12.82 2.41
N VAL A 148 7.31 13.34 2.68
CA VAL A 148 6.94 13.98 3.95
C VAL A 148 5.95 13.15 4.77
N ALA A 149 5.18 12.29 4.13
CA ALA A 149 4.21 11.38 4.75
C ALA A 149 3.92 10.23 3.82
N THR A 150 3.20 9.22 4.28
CA THR A 150 2.66 8.13 3.43
C THR A 150 1.21 7.84 3.77
N LEU A 151 0.39 7.58 2.75
CA LEU A 151 -0.93 6.98 2.91
C LEU A 151 -0.78 5.48 3.08
N VAL A 152 -1.48 4.89 4.03
CA VAL A 152 -1.53 3.44 4.24
C VAL A 152 -2.97 2.97 4.16
N THR A 153 -3.23 2.02 3.27
CA THR A 153 -4.53 1.37 3.16
C THR A 153 -4.38 -0.15 3.08
N LEU A 154 -5.48 -0.85 3.34
CA LEU A 154 -5.54 -2.30 3.33
C LEU A 154 -6.25 -2.78 2.07
N VAL A 155 -5.86 -3.95 1.58
CA VAL A 155 -6.48 -4.55 0.39
C VAL A 155 -7.95 -4.94 0.62
N ASP A 156 -8.37 -5.11 1.87
CA ASP A 156 -9.74 -5.44 2.26
C ASP A 156 -10.66 -4.22 2.46
N VAL A 157 -10.16 -3.00 2.19
CA VAL A 157 -10.95 -1.75 2.18
C VAL A 157 -11.05 -1.19 0.74
N PRO A 158 -11.63 -1.93 -0.22
CA PRO A 158 -11.61 -1.57 -1.63
C PRO A 158 -12.62 -0.48 -2.01
N LEU A 159 -13.51 -0.11 -1.09
CA LEU A 159 -14.65 0.78 -1.36
C LEU A 159 -14.43 2.22 -0.96
N VAL A 160 -13.23 2.56 -0.43
CA VAL A 160 -12.94 3.95 -0.06
C VAL A 160 -13.10 4.88 -1.24
N SER A 161 -13.76 6.02 -1.02
CA SER A 161 -14.02 7.01 -2.07
C SER A 161 -12.81 7.90 -2.35
N VAL A 162 -12.77 8.44 -3.57
CA VAL A 162 -11.76 9.43 -3.98
C VAL A 162 -11.82 10.68 -3.10
N SER A 163 -13.02 11.12 -2.71
CA SER A 163 -13.23 12.27 -1.82
C SER A 163 -12.61 12.06 -0.44
N THR A 164 -12.73 10.87 0.12
CA THR A 164 -12.11 10.54 1.41
C THR A 164 -10.59 10.56 1.32
N VAL A 165 -9.99 9.96 0.28
CA VAL A 165 -8.53 10.01 0.07
C VAL A 165 -8.05 11.46 -0.02
N ARG A 166 -8.72 12.30 -0.81
CA ARG A 166 -8.39 13.72 -0.94
C ARG A 166 -8.51 14.46 0.39
N ALA A 167 -9.60 14.26 1.12
CA ALA A 167 -9.83 14.90 2.41
C ALA A 167 -8.73 14.56 3.43
N VAL A 168 -8.25 13.31 3.44
CA VAL A 168 -7.12 12.89 4.30
C VAL A 168 -5.85 13.67 3.94
N VAL A 169 -5.52 13.77 2.65
CA VAL A 169 -4.31 14.51 2.22
C VAL A 169 -4.44 16.00 2.48
N GLU A 170 -5.60 16.61 2.17
CA GLU A 170 -5.86 18.03 2.42
C GLU A 170 -5.78 18.37 3.92
N ARG A 171 -6.31 17.50 4.78
CA ARG A 171 -6.19 17.66 6.24
C ARG A 171 -4.74 17.63 6.69
N TYR A 172 -3.93 16.72 6.16
CA TYR A 172 -2.51 16.65 6.48
C TYR A 172 -1.79 17.92 6.05
N LEU A 173 -1.99 18.38 4.82
CA LEU A 173 -1.36 19.61 4.32
C LEU A 173 -1.75 20.84 5.12
N ALA A 174 -2.97 20.88 5.67
CA ALA A 174 -3.46 21.99 6.48
C ALA A 174 -2.96 21.97 7.93
N THR A 175 -2.73 20.77 8.50
CA THR A 175 -2.50 20.64 9.95
C THR A 175 -1.12 20.09 10.31
N HIS A 176 -0.46 19.39 9.38
CA HIS A 176 0.75 18.60 9.62
C HIS A 176 0.61 17.67 10.83
N ALA A 177 -0.62 17.18 11.08
CA ALA A 177 -0.88 16.23 12.16
C ALA A 177 -0.11 14.93 11.91
N PRO A 178 0.56 14.36 12.93
CA PRO A 178 1.39 13.17 12.78
C PRO A 178 0.63 11.95 12.22
N ILE A 179 -0.65 11.85 12.53
CA ILE A 179 -1.60 10.87 11.98
C ILE A 179 -2.83 11.62 11.49
N VAL A 180 -3.25 11.30 10.24
CA VAL A 180 -4.55 11.77 9.71
C VAL A 180 -5.35 10.55 9.27
N ARG A 181 -6.64 10.50 9.64
CA ARG A 181 -7.49 9.35 9.36
C ARG A 181 -8.98 9.72 9.32
N PRO A 182 -9.79 9.00 8.54
CA PRO A 182 -11.24 9.07 8.63
C PRO A 182 -11.73 8.59 10.00
N VAL A 183 -12.74 9.28 10.54
CA VAL A 183 -13.41 8.86 11.77
C VAL A 183 -14.93 8.95 11.64
N ARG A 184 -15.65 8.08 12.36
CA ARG A 184 -17.09 8.11 12.52
C ARG A 184 -17.43 7.67 13.95
N GLY A 185 -17.75 8.62 14.82
CA GLY A 185 -17.82 8.37 16.25
C GLY A 185 -16.48 7.81 16.76
N ASP A 186 -16.51 6.64 17.38
CA ASP A 186 -15.31 5.96 17.88
C ASP A 186 -14.65 5.04 16.85
N HIS A 187 -15.20 4.93 15.64
CA HIS A 187 -14.64 4.13 14.56
C HIS A 187 -13.59 4.92 13.78
N HIS A 188 -12.49 4.25 13.43
CA HIS A 188 -11.39 4.79 12.64
C HIS A 188 -11.28 4.00 11.34
N GLY A 189 -11.22 4.73 10.23
CA GLY A 189 -11.21 4.16 8.88
C GLY A 189 -9.87 4.25 8.17
N HIS A 190 -9.90 3.90 6.89
CA HIS A 190 -8.80 3.97 5.94
C HIS A 190 -9.11 4.97 4.81
N PRO A 191 -8.06 5.51 4.14
CA PRO A 191 -6.64 5.34 4.42
C PRO A 191 -6.20 6.10 5.67
N VAL A 192 -5.10 5.64 6.29
CA VAL A 192 -4.41 6.37 7.36
C VAL A 192 -3.18 7.05 6.76
N LEU A 193 -3.07 8.36 6.90
CA LEU A 193 -1.84 9.07 6.55
C LEU A 193 -0.94 9.17 7.77
N ILE A 194 0.33 8.83 7.57
CA ILE A 194 1.36 8.79 8.61
C ILE A 194 2.47 9.76 8.21
N ASP A 195 2.73 10.75 9.05
CA ASP A 195 3.84 11.70 8.88
C ASP A 195 5.19 10.98 8.98
N ARG A 196 6.17 11.46 8.22
CA ARG A 196 7.51 10.85 8.16
C ARG A 196 8.22 10.82 9.51
N SER A 197 7.94 11.76 10.41
CA SER A 197 8.51 11.77 11.76
C SER A 197 8.22 10.52 12.57
N LEU A 198 7.16 9.76 12.20
CA LEU A 198 6.79 8.52 12.85
C LEU A 198 7.43 7.26 12.24
N PHE A 199 8.15 7.37 11.10
CA PHE A 199 8.69 6.19 10.40
C PHE A 199 9.70 5.43 11.27
N GLU A 200 10.56 6.15 11.99
CA GLU A 200 11.50 5.51 12.92
C GLU A 200 10.80 4.84 14.09
N LEU A 201 9.75 5.44 14.65
CA LEU A 201 8.95 4.82 15.70
C LEU A 201 8.26 3.54 15.21
N LEU A 202 7.78 3.52 13.96
CA LEU A 202 7.22 2.32 13.36
C LEU A 202 8.27 1.21 13.19
N ARG A 203 9.51 1.56 12.80
CA ARG A 203 10.62 0.59 12.66
C ARG A 203 11.00 -0.07 13.99
N HIS A 204 10.83 0.65 15.09
CA HIS A 204 11.12 0.17 16.44
C HIS A 204 9.87 -0.26 17.22
N ALA A 205 8.69 -0.31 16.55
CA ALA A 205 7.47 -0.73 17.21
C ALA A 205 7.52 -2.19 17.63
N ASP A 206 6.93 -2.49 18.79
CA ASP A 206 6.76 -3.86 19.28
C ASP A 206 5.93 -4.68 18.26
N PRO A 207 6.47 -5.76 17.69
CA PRO A 207 5.74 -6.59 16.74
C PRO A 207 4.41 -7.15 17.26
N GLN A 208 4.32 -7.40 18.57
CA GLN A 208 3.09 -7.91 19.18
C GLN A 208 1.99 -6.84 19.25
N ARG A 209 2.36 -5.57 19.42
CA ARG A 209 1.42 -4.44 19.49
C ARG A 209 1.11 -3.85 18.10
N GLY A 210 2.00 -4.09 17.14
CA GLY A 210 1.89 -3.65 15.77
C GLY A 210 1.89 -2.13 15.57
N ALA A 211 1.72 -1.70 14.31
CA ALA A 211 1.63 -0.29 13.94
C ALA A 211 0.49 0.46 14.66
N LYS A 212 -0.59 -0.24 15.00
CA LYS A 212 -1.77 0.32 15.67
C LYS A 212 -1.43 1.01 17.00
N ALA A 213 -0.41 0.52 17.71
CA ALA A 213 0.04 1.15 18.96
C ALA A 213 0.66 2.54 18.70
N VAL A 214 1.51 2.66 17.68
CA VAL A 214 2.12 3.94 17.28
C VAL A 214 1.05 4.91 16.78
N VAL A 215 0.16 4.45 15.89
CA VAL A 215 -0.94 5.27 15.35
C VAL A 215 -1.81 5.81 16.49
N ARG A 216 -2.22 4.98 17.43
CA ARG A 216 -3.05 5.41 18.58
C ARG A 216 -2.36 6.40 19.50
N ALA A 217 -1.06 6.22 19.74
CA ALA A 217 -0.29 7.08 20.63
C ALA A 217 -0.07 8.49 20.05
N HIS A 218 -0.12 8.64 18.72
CA HIS A 218 0.20 9.91 18.02
C HIS A 218 -1.00 10.51 17.28
N ALA A 219 -2.15 9.83 17.25
CA ALA A 219 -3.38 10.40 16.71
C ALA A 219 -3.88 11.54 17.61
N THR A 220 -4.31 12.62 16.99
CA THR A 220 -4.85 13.81 17.64
C THR A 220 -6.15 14.26 16.97
N PRO A 221 -7.03 15.00 17.67
CA PRO A 221 -8.24 15.53 17.06
C PRO A 221 -7.98 16.40 15.82
N ALA A 222 -6.79 17.00 15.70
CA ALA A 222 -6.43 17.79 14.52
C ALA A 222 -6.30 16.91 13.24
N GLY A 223 -5.92 15.65 13.40
CA GLY A 223 -5.78 14.71 12.29
C GLY A 223 -7.02 13.85 12.06
N ASP A 224 -7.98 13.81 12.97
CA ASP A 224 -9.22 13.07 12.78
C ASP A 224 -10.18 13.87 11.87
N ILE A 225 -10.72 13.22 10.82
CA ILE A 225 -11.69 13.83 9.90
C ILE A 225 -12.99 13.03 9.86
N GLN A 226 -14.11 13.73 10.03
CA GLN A 226 -15.42 13.13 9.82
C GLN A 226 -15.68 12.99 8.32
N VAL A 227 -16.03 11.78 7.88
CA VAL A 227 -16.38 11.50 6.48
C VAL A 227 -17.70 10.75 6.41
N ASP A 228 -18.48 11.06 5.38
CA ASP A 228 -19.69 10.32 5.02
C ASP A 228 -19.38 9.33 3.90
N ASP A 229 -18.59 8.29 4.25
CA ASP A 229 -18.09 7.28 3.35
C ASP A 229 -18.03 5.92 4.07
N ASP A 230 -19.06 5.10 3.87
CA ASP A 230 -19.11 3.75 4.45
C ASP A 230 -17.90 2.90 4.02
N GLY A 231 -17.44 3.11 2.78
CA GLY A 231 -16.30 2.37 2.23
C GLY A 231 -15.00 2.56 3.00
N ALA A 232 -14.82 3.69 3.68
CA ALA A 232 -13.64 3.94 4.50
C ALA A 232 -13.58 3.09 5.77
N PHE A 233 -14.70 2.48 6.18
CA PHE A 233 -14.86 1.71 7.42
C PHE A 233 -15.26 0.25 7.16
N ALA A 234 -15.38 -0.14 5.90
CA ALA A 234 -15.86 -1.46 5.49
C ALA A 234 -14.69 -2.39 5.17
N ASP A 235 -14.29 -3.23 6.13
CA ASP A 235 -13.34 -4.31 5.91
C ASP A 235 -14.09 -5.52 5.32
N ILE A 236 -13.67 -6.00 4.15
CA ILE A 236 -14.26 -7.18 3.50
C ILE A 236 -13.44 -8.41 3.88
N ASP A 237 -13.86 -9.10 4.93
CA ASP A 237 -13.09 -10.16 5.56
C ASP A 237 -13.63 -11.56 5.27
N THR A 238 -14.91 -11.68 4.93
CA THR A 238 -15.62 -12.95 4.79
C THR A 238 -16.35 -13.08 3.45
N PRO A 239 -16.62 -14.31 2.96
CA PRO A 239 -17.42 -14.52 1.77
C PRO A 239 -18.82 -13.88 1.87
N VAL A 240 -19.43 -13.85 3.05
CA VAL A 240 -20.75 -13.24 3.25
C VAL A 240 -20.71 -11.72 3.04
N GLU A 241 -19.67 -11.03 3.54
CA GLU A 241 -19.48 -9.61 3.29
C GLU A 241 -19.19 -9.33 1.81
N TYR A 242 -18.38 -10.18 1.19
CA TYR A 242 -18.07 -10.07 -0.24
C TYR A 242 -19.31 -10.24 -1.14
N GLU A 243 -20.17 -11.25 -0.86
CA GLU A 243 -21.41 -11.48 -1.64
C GLU A 243 -22.36 -10.26 -1.58
N ARG A 244 -22.36 -9.49 -0.49
CA ARG A 244 -23.15 -8.26 -0.38
C ARG A 244 -22.70 -7.15 -1.32
N LEU A 245 -21.48 -7.22 -1.84
CA LEU A 245 -20.93 -6.25 -2.80
C LEU A 245 -21.32 -6.59 -4.25
N ARG A 246 -21.78 -7.82 -4.51
CA ARG A 246 -22.17 -8.23 -5.86
C ARG A 246 -23.52 -7.60 -6.17
N PRO A 247 -23.68 -6.99 -7.35
CA PRO A 247 -25.00 -6.55 -7.81
C PRO A 247 -25.97 -7.72 -7.73
N SER A 248 -27.18 -7.49 -7.25
CA SER A 248 -28.27 -8.46 -7.39
C SER A 248 -28.53 -8.63 -8.87
N GLU A 249 -28.41 -9.88 -9.37
CA GLU A 249 -28.78 -10.23 -10.76
C GLU A 249 -30.25 -9.93 -11.05
#